data_778a009fe18d76256f8a6ef464368c39
#
_entry.id   778a009fe18d76256f8a6ef464368c39
#
_cell.length_a   1.000
_cell.length_b   1.000
_cell.length_c   1.000
_cell.angle_alpha   90.00
_cell.angle_beta   90.00
_cell.angle_gamma   90.00
#
_symmetry.space_group_name_H-M   'P 1'
#
loop_
_entity.id
_entity.type
_entity.pdbx_description
1 polymer ?
#
loop_
_entity_poly.entity_id
_entity_poly.type
_entity_poly.pdbx_seq_one_letter_code
_entity_poly.pdbx_strand_id
1 'polypeptide(L)'
;MPKVDEGTLVLGIETSCDETAAALVMGGYDVVSSAVSTQVDLHAQFGGVVPEVASRAHLDLLNPMVARAMVEAGVGPERIDAVACTIGPGLVGALLVGVSAAKALALTWGVPFIGVNHMEAHLYAAFLEDPTLEFPLVVLLVSGGHTMLVEMQGHGRYRLLGETIDDAAGEAFDKVARFLGLGYPGGPAIEIGRAHV
;
A
#
# COMPACT_ATOMS: atom_id res chain seq x y z
N MET A 1 -14.77 -18.40 -1.46
CA MET A 1 -13.41 -17.91 -1.75
C MET A 1 -12.53 -19.10 -2.05
N PRO A 2 -11.61 -19.04 -3.03
CA PRO A 2 -10.60 -20.08 -3.20
C PRO A 2 -9.83 -20.21 -1.88
N LYS A 3 -9.49 -21.45 -1.52
CA LYS A 3 -8.64 -21.67 -0.33
C LYS A 3 -7.23 -21.25 -0.72
N VAL A 4 -6.65 -20.37 0.05
CA VAL A 4 -5.22 -20.05 -0.02
C VAL A 4 -4.47 -21.21 0.64
N ASP A 5 -3.57 -21.83 -0.09
CA ASP A 5 -2.62 -22.83 0.41
C ASP A 5 -1.19 -22.27 0.31
N GLU A 6 -0.22 -23.02 0.82
CA GLU A 6 1.19 -22.61 0.85
C GLU A 6 1.78 -22.34 -0.56
N GLY A 7 1.18 -22.90 -1.61
CA GLY A 7 1.61 -22.70 -2.99
C GLY A 7 0.88 -21.60 -3.75
N THR A 8 -0.15 -20.99 -3.17
CA THR A 8 -0.96 -19.96 -3.82
C THR A 8 -0.14 -18.68 -4.00
N LEU A 9 0.04 -18.23 -5.26
CA LEU A 9 0.81 -17.04 -5.61
C LEU A 9 -0.12 -15.91 -6.08
N VAL A 10 -0.09 -14.79 -5.38
CA VAL A 10 -0.94 -13.63 -5.63
C VAL A 10 -0.11 -12.44 -6.10
N LEU A 11 -0.50 -11.83 -7.23
CA LEU A 11 0.01 -10.51 -7.62
C LEU A 11 -0.80 -9.43 -6.91
N GLY A 12 -0.16 -8.65 -6.04
CA GLY A 12 -0.73 -7.47 -5.41
C GLY A 12 -0.35 -6.20 -6.16
N ILE A 13 -1.30 -5.28 -6.34
CA ILE A 13 -1.13 -3.98 -7.01
C ILE A 13 -1.63 -2.87 -6.09
N GLU A 14 -0.80 -1.84 -5.90
CA GLU A 14 -1.11 -0.65 -5.09
C GLU A 14 -0.85 0.62 -5.89
N THR A 15 -1.88 1.48 -5.99
CA THR A 15 -1.83 2.78 -6.66
C THR A 15 -2.71 3.83 -5.98
N SER A 16 -2.99 3.69 -4.67
CA SER A 16 -4.03 4.50 -4.02
C SER A 16 -3.66 5.97 -3.81
N CYS A 17 -2.36 6.31 -3.79
CA CYS A 17 -1.90 7.67 -3.51
C CYS A 17 -0.70 8.07 -4.40
N ASP A 18 0.51 8.02 -3.89
CA ASP A 18 1.73 8.53 -4.53
C ASP A 18 2.84 7.48 -4.68
N GLU A 19 2.52 6.22 -4.43
CA GLU A 19 3.38 5.09 -4.71
C GLU A 19 2.73 4.12 -5.68
N THR A 20 3.50 3.70 -6.68
CA THR A 20 3.11 2.61 -7.58
C THR A 20 3.84 1.36 -7.14
N ALA A 21 3.12 0.37 -6.68
CA ALA A 21 3.74 -0.88 -6.24
C ALA A 21 3.10 -2.11 -6.89
N ALA A 22 3.93 -3.12 -7.11
CA ALA A 22 3.52 -4.47 -7.45
C ALA A 22 4.36 -5.47 -6.67
N ALA A 23 3.72 -6.47 -6.08
CA ALA A 23 4.40 -7.50 -5.29
C ALA A 23 3.81 -8.88 -5.57
N LEU A 24 4.63 -9.90 -5.43
CA LEU A 24 4.22 -11.30 -5.47
C LEU A 24 4.33 -11.88 -4.07
N VAL A 25 3.20 -12.38 -3.57
CA VAL A 25 3.09 -12.99 -2.24
C VAL A 25 2.63 -14.43 -2.37
N MET A 26 3.37 -15.35 -1.77
CA MET A 26 3.06 -16.77 -1.75
C MET A 26 2.55 -17.21 -0.39
N GLY A 27 1.55 -18.10 -0.38
CA GLY A 27 0.97 -18.66 0.83
C GLY A 27 0.35 -17.64 1.79
N GLY A 28 0.24 -16.36 1.40
CA GLY A 28 -0.31 -15.27 2.19
C GLY A 28 0.70 -14.53 3.07
N TYR A 29 1.95 -14.98 3.17
CA TYR A 29 2.97 -14.40 4.06
C TYR A 29 4.33 -14.20 3.40
N ASP A 30 4.71 -15.05 2.46
CA ASP A 30 6.04 -15.00 1.85
C ASP A 30 6.07 -13.99 0.71
N VAL A 31 6.79 -12.88 0.90
CA VAL A 31 6.99 -11.84 -0.11
C VAL A 31 8.08 -12.30 -1.06
N VAL A 32 7.70 -12.92 -2.18
CA VAL A 32 8.62 -13.45 -3.19
C VAL A 32 9.34 -12.31 -3.93
N SER A 33 8.63 -11.22 -4.22
CA SER A 33 9.19 -10.02 -4.82
C SER A 33 8.35 -8.79 -4.48
N SER A 34 8.98 -7.60 -4.47
CA SER A 34 8.29 -6.33 -4.26
C SER A 34 8.99 -5.22 -5.04
N ALA A 35 8.28 -4.63 -5.99
CA ALA A 35 8.73 -3.50 -6.80
C ALA A 35 7.90 -2.27 -6.44
N VAL A 36 8.57 -1.22 -5.99
CA VAL A 36 7.95 0.05 -5.59
C VAL A 36 8.61 1.20 -6.35
N SER A 37 7.79 2.15 -6.78
CA SER A 37 8.22 3.44 -7.31
C SER A 37 7.48 4.54 -6.59
N THR A 38 8.21 5.37 -5.84
CA THR A 38 7.65 6.53 -5.14
C THR A 38 7.61 7.75 -6.05
N GLN A 39 6.63 8.61 -5.84
CA GLN A 39 6.44 9.89 -6.51
C GLN A 39 6.78 11.08 -5.60
N VAL A 40 7.48 10.85 -4.47
CA VAL A 40 7.82 11.89 -3.48
C VAL A 40 8.51 13.07 -4.14
N ASP A 41 9.54 12.84 -4.94
CA ASP A 41 10.29 13.91 -5.63
C ASP A 41 9.42 14.70 -6.60
N LEU A 42 8.48 14.00 -7.27
CA LEU A 42 7.53 14.64 -8.19
C LEU A 42 6.57 15.57 -7.45
N HIS A 43 6.12 15.17 -6.27
CA HIS A 43 5.16 15.92 -5.45
C HIS A 43 5.82 16.96 -4.54
N ALA A 44 7.10 16.81 -4.20
CA ALA A 44 7.84 17.74 -3.35
C ALA A 44 7.80 19.19 -3.87
N GLN A 45 7.86 19.38 -5.20
CA GLN A 45 7.79 20.69 -5.84
C GLN A 45 6.43 21.39 -5.64
N PHE A 46 5.37 20.64 -5.31
CA PHE A 46 4.02 21.17 -5.04
C PHE A 46 3.74 21.28 -3.54
N GLY A 47 4.65 20.77 -2.68
CA GLY A 47 4.49 20.73 -1.24
C GLY A 47 3.42 19.75 -0.74
N GLY A 48 3.09 18.74 -1.54
CA GLY A 48 2.12 17.69 -1.23
C GLY A 48 1.57 17.01 -2.47
N VAL A 49 0.80 15.95 -2.30
CA VAL A 49 0.31 15.11 -3.41
C VAL A 49 -0.72 15.86 -4.26
N VAL A 50 -0.50 15.88 -5.58
CA VAL A 50 -1.43 16.43 -6.58
C VAL A 50 -2.12 15.27 -7.29
N PRO A 51 -3.45 15.06 -7.10
CA PRO A 51 -4.14 13.85 -7.57
C PRO A 51 -4.03 13.57 -9.06
N GLU A 52 -4.10 14.59 -9.90
CA GLU A 52 -3.97 14.41 -11.37
C GLU A 52 -2.56 14.00 -11.77
N VAL A 53 -1.55 14.59 -11.13
CA VAL A 53 -0.15 14.26 -11.39
C VAL A 53 0.12 12.82 -10.95
N ALA A 54 -0.36 12.42 -9.77
CA ALA A 54 -0.23 11.05 -9.27
C ALA A 54 -0.86 10.04 -10.25
N SER A 55 -2.09 10.31 -10.70
CA SER A 55 -2.79 9.41 -11.62
C SER A 55 -2.05 9.22 -12.95
N ARG A 56 -1.46 10.27 -13.50
CA ARG A 56 -0.65 10.20 -14.74
C ARG A 56 0.64 9.40 -14.52
N ALA A 57 1.32 9.62 -13.40
CA ALA A 57 2.54 8.87 -13.08
C ALA A 57 2.26 7.36 -12.92
N HIS A 58 1.13 6.98 -12.32
CA HIS A 58 0.74 5.58 -12.23
C HIS A 58 0.56 4.92 -13.60
N LEU A 59 0.04 5.62 -14.61
CA LEU A 59 -0.10 5.07 -15.96
C LEU A 59 1.25 4.66 -16.56
N ASP A 60 2.29 5.46 -16.32
CA ASP A 60 3.63 5.22 -16.85
C ASP A 60 4.38 4.15 -16.04
N LEU A 61 4.14 4.08 -14.72
CA LEU A 61 4.92 3.28 -13.78
C LEU A 61 4.35 1.87 -13.55
N LEU A 62 3.04 1.66 -13.66
CA LEU A 62 2.41 0.41 -13.23
C LEU A 62 2.92 -0.81 -14.01
N ASN A 63 2.94 -0.74 -15.34
CA ASN A 63 3.42 -1.86 -16.17
C ASN A 63 4.90 -2.20 -15.90
N PRO A 64 5.84 -1.22 -15.82
CA PRO A 64 7.20 -1.48 -15.37
C PRO A 64 7.30 -2.14 -13.99
N MET A 65 6.50 -1.73 -12.99
CA MET A 65 6.54 -2.33 -11.65
C MET A 65 6.02 -3.77 -11.66
N VAL A 66 4.91 -4.05 -12.34
CA VAL A 66 4.41 -5.43 -12.50
C VAL A 66 5.44 -6.32 -13.20
N ALA A 67 6.02 -5.85 -14.31
CA ALA A 67 7.03 -6.61 -15.04
C ALA A 67 8.28 -6.87 -14.17
N ARG A 68 8.71 -5.86 -13.42
CA ARG A 68 9.85 -5.97 -12.51
C ARG A 68 9.59 -7.00 -11.40
N ALA A 69 8.43 -6.94 -10.75
CA ALA A 69 8.07 -7.90 -9.70
C ALA A 69 8.06 -9.34 -10.23
N MET A 70 7.51 -9.59 -11.42
CA MET A 70 7.49 -10.91 -12.06
C MET A 70 8.89 -11.39 -12.43
N VAL A 71 9.75 -10.52 -12.97
CA VAL A 71 11.14 -10.86 -13.33
C VAL A 71 11.97 -11.18 -12.10
N GLU A 72 11.86 -10.37 -11.03
CA GLU A 72 12.57 -10.61 -9.77
C GLU A 72 12.16 -11.92 -9.11
N ALA A 73 10.89 -12.31 -9.22
CA ALA A 73 10.38 -13.59 -8.73
C ALA A 73 10.72 -14.77 -9.66
N GLY A 74 11.13 -14.51 -10.90
CA GLY A 74 11.40 -15.54 -11.90
C GLY A 74 10.17 -16.33 -12.34
N VAL A 75 8.98 -15.69 -12.35
CA VAL A 75 7.71 -16.36 -12.68
C VAL A 75 7.02 -15.71 -13.88
N GLY A 76 6.31 -16.53 -14.64
CA GLY A 76 5.43 -16.10 -15.71
C GLY A 76 3.97 -15.98 -15.26
N PRO A 77 3.10 -15.43 -16.14
CA PRO A 77 1.67 -15.27 -15.86
C PRO A 77 0.93 -16.57 -15.49
N GLU A 78 1.41 -17.70 -15.99
CA GLU A 78 0.84 -19.03 -15.75
C GLU A 78 0.97 -19.52 -14.31
N ARG A 79 1.81 -18.86 -13.51
CA ARG A 79 2.03 -19.18 -12.10
C ARG A 79 1.15 -18.37 -11.16
N ILE A 80 0.51 -17.31 -11.67
CA ILE A 80 -0.32 -16.42 -10.87
C ILE A 80 -1.68 -17.07 -10.63
N ASP A 81 -2.09 -17.19 -9.37
CA ASP A 81 -3.36 -17.78 -8.97
C ASP A 81 -4.47 -16.73 -8.74
N ALA A 82 -4.08 -15.48 -8.45
CA ALA A 82 -5.01 -14.36 -8.30
C ALA A 82 -4.31 -13.01 -8.51
N VAL A 83 -5.08 -11.99 -8.87
CA VAL A 83 -4.63 -10.59 -8.88
C VAL A 83 -5.41 -9.82 -7.83
N ALA A 84 -4.72 -9.28 -6.84
CA ALA A 84 -5.27 -8.40 -5.81
C ALA A 84 -4.93 -6.93 -6.12
N CYS A 85 -5.84 -6.01 -5.82
CA CYS A 85 -5.59 -4.58 -6.02
C CYS A 85 -6.35 -3.76 -4.99
N THR A 86 -5.74 -2.70 -4.51
CA THR A 86 -6.40 -1.71 -3.67
C THR A 86 -7.53 -1.02 -4.43
N ILE A 87 -8.74 -1.08 -3.86
CA ILE A 87 -9.95 -0.48 -4.45
C ILE A 87 -10.42 0.78 -3.71
N GLY A 88 -9.79 1.10 -2.58
CA GLY A 88 -10.09 2.27 -1.75
C GLY A 88 -9.83 2.01 -0.26
N PRO A 89 -9.82 3.09 0.55
CA PRO A 89 -9.81 4.51 0.17
C PRO A 89 -8.54 4.93 -0.56
N GLY A 90 -8.59 6.07 -1.26
CA GLY A 90 -7.48 6.64 -2.00
C GLY A 90 -7.93 7.69 -3.04
N LEU A 91 -6.98 8.19 -3.81
CA LEU A 91 -7.25 9.14 -4.89
C LEU A 91 -7.97 8.42 -6.04
N VAL A 92 -9.17 8.89 -6.39
CA VAL A 92 -10.06 8.21 -7.35
C VAL A 92 -9.38 7.91 -8.69
N GLY A 93 -8.66 8.88 -9.25
CA GLY A 93 -7.94 8.71 -10.52
C GLY A 93 -6.80 7.69 -10.42
N ALA A 94 -6.07 7.70 -9.32
CA ALA A 94 -4.98 6.76 -9.06
C ALA A 94 -5.51 5.32 -8.86
N LEU A 95 -6.54 5.15 -8.04
CA LEU A 95 -7.23 3.87 -7.86
C LEU A 95 -7.76 3.30 -9.18
N LEU A 96 -8.33 4.16 -10.04
CA LEU A 96 -8.87 3.74 -11.33
C LEU A 96 -7.78 3.11 -12.23
N VAL A 97 -6.56 3.63 -12.21
CA VAL A 97 -5.43 3.07 -12.98
C VAL A 97 -5.12 1.65 -12.49
N GLY A 98 -4.88 1.45 -11.19
CA GLY A 98 -4.56 0.14 -10.63
C GLY A 98 -5.67 -0.89 -10.82
N VAL A 99 -6.91 -0.50 -10.50
CA VAL A 99 -8.08 -1.39 -10.61
C VAL A 99 -8.34 -1.81 -12.05
N SER A 100 -8.20 -0.89 -13.02
CA SER A 100 -8.41 -1.22 -14.43
C SER A 100 -7.35 -2.19 -14.94
N ALA A 101 -6.08 -1.93 -14.62
CA ALA A 101 -4.99 -2.82 -14.99
C ALA A 101 -5.11 -4.20 -14.32
N ALA A 102 -5.38 -4.25 -13.01
CA ALA A 102 -5.54 -5.49 -12.27
C ALA A 102 -6.68 -6.36 -12.82
N LYS A 103 -7.83 -5.73 -13.15
CA LYS A 103 -8.96 -6.45 -13.79
C LYS A 103 -8.61 -6.95 -15.18
N ALA A 104 -7.88 -6.16 -15.98
CA ALA A 104 -7.43 -6.58 -17.30
C ALA A 104 -6.46 -7.76 -17.23
N LEU A 105 -5.51 -7.74 -16.29
CA LEU A 105 -4.58 -8.85 -16.05
C LEU A 105 -5.32 -10.11 -15.58
N ALA A 106 -6.19 -9.98 -14.59
CA ALA A 106 -6.99 -11.09 -14.07
C ALA A 106 -7.83 -11.74 -15.18
N LEU A 107 -8.48 -10.93 -16.02
CA LEU A 107 -9.27 -11.42 -17.15
C LEU A 107 -8.40 -12.13 -18.19
N THR A 108 -7.25 -11.55 -18.53
CA THR A 108 -6.36 -12.10 -19.55
C THR A 108 -5.73 -13.42 -19.12
N TRP A 109 -5.37 -13.52 -17.83
CA TRP A 109 -4.74 -14.71 -17.26
C TRP A 109 -5.76 -15.76 -16.80
N GLY A 110 -7.06 -15.44 -16.79
CA GLY A 110 -8.12 -16.34 -16.39
C GLY A 110 -8.15 -16.63 -14.88
N VAL A 111 -7.66 -15.69 -14.07
CA VAL A 111 -7.56 -15.82 -12.60
C VAL A 111 -8.52 -14.84 -11.88
N PRO A 112 -8.88 -15.11 -10.61
CA PRO A 112 -9.74 -14.21 -9.83
C PRO A 112 -9.10 -12.83 -9.62
N PHE A 113 -9.95 -11.78 -9.67
CA PHE A 113 -9.63 -10.44 -9.18
C PHE A 113 -10.12 -10.30 -7.75
N ILE A 114 -9.26 -9.75 -6.87
CA ILE A 114 -9.56 -9.52 -5.45
C ILE A 114 -9.39 -8.02 -5.15
N GLY A 115 -10.51 -7.36 -4.79
CA GLY A 115 -10.47 -5.97 -4.32
C GLY A 115 -10.09 -5.90 -2.85
N VAL A 116 -9.08 -5.12 -2.51
CA VAL A 116 -8.56 -4.97 -1.14
C VAL A 116 -8.80 -3.55 -0.63
N ASN A 117 -9.23 -3.43 0.61
CA ASN A 117 -9.31 -2.13 1.27
C ASN A 117 -7.91 -1.68 1.71
N HIS A 118 -7.53 -0.44 1.37
CA HIS A 118 -6.22 0.13 1.66
C HIS A 118 -5.87 0.10 3.17
N MET A 119 -6.83 0.45 4.02
CA MET A 119 -6.61 0.44 5.47
C MET A 119 -6.45 -0.98 6.00
N GLU A 120 -7.20 -1.93 5.44
CA GLU A 120 -7.07 -3.35 5.77
C GLU A 120 -5.68 -3.87 5.36
N ALA A 121 -5.18 -3.49 4.19
CA ALA A 121 -3.83 -3.85 3.75
C ALA A 121 -2.75 -3.36 4.74
N HIS A 122 -2.88 -2.13 5.25
CA HIS A 122 -1.98 -1.62 6.30
C HIS A 122 -2.02 -2.46 7.59
N LEU A 123 -3.19 -2.93 8.02
CA LEU A 123 -3.30 -3.80 9.20
C LEU A 123 -2.55 -5.12 9.02
N TYR A 124 -2.53 -5.65 7.79
CA TYR A 124 -1.85 -6.91 7.48
C TYR A 124 -0.34 -6.78 7.28
N ALA A 125 0.20 -5.58 7.13
CA ALA A 125 1.64 -5.38 6.98
C ALA A 125 2.45 -5.98 8.15
N ALA A 126 1.90 -5.93 9.37
CA ALA A 126 2.53 -6.52 10.55
C ALA A 126 2.73 -8.04 10.44
N PHE A 127 1.83 -8.75 9.77
CA PHE A 127 1.93 -10.20 9.57
C PHE A 127 2.98 -10.61 8.54
N LEU A 128 3.39 -9.69 7.65
CA LEU A 128 4.50 -9.92 6.73
C LEU A 128 5.85 -9.84 7.47
N GLU A 129 5.94 -8.99 8.51
CA GLU A 129 7.13 -8.86 9.36
C GLU A 129 7.20 -10.01 10.39
N ASP A 130 6.07 -10.36 11.00
CA ASP A 130 5.98 -11.42 12.00
C ASP A 130 4.75 -12.32 11.74
N PRO A 131 4.94 -13.41 10.98
CA PRO A 131 3.87 -14.37 10.71
C PRO A 131 3.37 -15.12 11.95
N THR A 132 4.04 -14.99 13.09
CA THR A 132 3.67 -15.66 14.35
C THR A 132 2.63 -14.88 15.17
N LEU A 133 2.24 -13.68 14.71
CA LEU A 133 1.22 -12.88 15.37
C LEU A 133 -0.11 -13.62 15.45
N GLU A 134 -0.68 -13.64 16.65
CA GLU A 134 -1.95 -14.30 16.94
C GLU A 134 -3.02 -13.29 17.33
N PHE A 135 -4.28 -13.59 17.01
CA PHE A 135 -5.42 -12.79 17.41
C PHE A 135 -5.86 -13.11 18.86
N PRO A 136 -6.43 -12.14 19.61
CA PRO A 136 -6.69 -10.76 19.21
C PRO A 136 -5.45 -9.88 19.28
N LEU A 137 -5.36 -8.88 18.36
CA LEU A 137 -4.32 -7.85 18.34
C LEU A 137 -4.93 -6.46 18.47
N VAL A 138 -4.14 -5.51 18.99
CA VAL A 138 -4.44 -4.08 18.87
C VAL A 138 -3.36 -3.44 17.99
N VAL A 139 -3.79 -2.85 16.90
CA VAL A 139 -2.91 -2.20 15.90
C VAL A 139 -3.10 -0.70 15.96
N LEU A 140 -2.01 0.04 16.18
CA LEU A 140 -1.96 1.48 15.97
C LEU A 140 -1.48 1.74 14.54
N LEU A 141 -2.40 2.19 13.69
CA LEU A 141 -2.11 2.58 12.32
C LEU A 141 -1.84 4.08 12.29
N VAL A 142 -0.65 4.46 11.80
CA VAL A 142 -0.21 5.85 11.66
C VAL A 142 0.32 6.07 10.25
N SER A 143 -0.28 7.00 9.53
CA SER A 143 0.13 7.38 8.17
C SER A 143 -0.04 8.88 7.92
N GLY A 144 0.26 9.33 6.70
CA GLY A 144 0.03 10.71 6.28
C GLY A 144 -1.44 11.13 6.28
N GLY A 145 -2.36 10.18 6.01
CA GLY A 145 -3.78 10.47 5.92
C GLY A 145 -4.64 9.87 7.03
N HIS A 146 -4.10 8.94 7.84
CA HIS A 146 -4.89 8.20 8.82
C HIS A 146 -4.11 7.99 10.13
N THR A 147 -4.81 8.11 11.24
CA THR A 147 -4.31 7.69 12.56
C THR A 147 -5.46 7.03 13.28
N MET A 148 -5.37 5.72 13.49
CA MET A 148 -6.44 4.94 14.13
C MET A 148 -5.90 3.80 14.97
N LEU A 149 -6.67 3.44 15.99
CA LEU A 149 -6.44 2.29 16.86
C LEU A 149 -7.51 1.25 16.53
N VAL A 150 -7.09 0.05 16.12
CA VAL A 150 -7.97 -1.01 15.66
C VAL A 150 -7.70 -2.29 16.43
N GLU A 151 -8.73 -2.91 16.96
CA GLU A 151 -8.67 -4.29 17.46
C GLU A 151 -8.98 -5.26 16.33
N MET A 152 -8.06 -6.16 16.07
CA MET A 152 -8.24 -7.29 15.15
C MET A 152 -8.58 -8.54 15.99
N GLN A 153 -9.80 -9.03 15.85
CA GLN A 153 -10.29 -10.23 16.53
C GLN A 153 -10.10 -11.51 15.71
N GLY A 154 -9.69 -11.36 14.46
CA GLY A 154 -9.48 -12.42 13.48
C GLY A 154 -9.42 -11.82 12.08
N HIS A 155 -9.10 -12.63 11.08
CA HIS A 155 -9.11 -12.20 9.68
C HIS A 155 -10.48 -11.65 9.28
N GLY A 156 -10.51 -10.42 8.74
CA GLY A 156 -11.74 -9.73 8.32
C GLY A 156 -12.68 -9.33 9.48
N ARG A 157 -12.23 -9.40 10.73
CA ARG A 157 -13.03 -9.03 11.92
C ARG A 157 -12.32 -7.94 12.71
N TYR A 158 -12.72 -6.70 12.48
CA TYR A 158 -12.09 -5.52 13.05
C TYR A 158 -13.07 -4.74 13.91
N ARG A 159 -12.55 -4.11 14.95
CA ARG A 159 -13.27 -3.13 15.78
C ARG A 159 -12.43 -1.87 15.87
N LEU A 160 -12.95 -0.76 15.36
CA LEU A 160 -12.33 0.54 15.56
C LEU A 160 -12.45 0.94 17.02
N LEU A 161 -11.33 1.17 17.69
CA LEU A 161 -11.27 1.63 19.08
C LEU A 161 -11.20 3.14 19.19
N GLY A 162 -10.58 3.80 18.20
CA GLY A 162 -10.47 5.23 18.10
C GLY A 162 -9.77 5.65 16.83
N GLU A 163 -9.99 6.88 16.42
CA GLU A 163 -9.34 7.52 15.28
C GLU A 163 -9.12 9.00 15.56
N THR A 164 -8.20 9.62 14.84
CA THR A 164 -8.04 11.07 14.92
C THR A 164 -9.30 11.75 14.40
N ILE A 165 -9.68 12.83 15.05
CA ILE A 165 -10.83 13.68 14.67
C ILE A 165 -10.39 14.97 13.95
N ASP A 166 -9.09 15.18 13.80
CA ASP A 166 -8.48 16.31 13.12
C ASP A 166 -7.34 15.78 12.22
N ASP A 167 -6.14 16.35 12.28
CA ASP A 167 -5.02 15.91 11.47
C ASP A 167 -4.60 14.46 11.80
N ALA A 168 -4.27 13.70 10.78
CA ALA A 168 -3.49 12.48 10.99
C ALA A 168 -2.09 12.82 11.52
N ALA A 169 -1.46 11.90 12.24
CA ALA A 169 -0.15 12.16 12.83
C ALA A 169 0.91 12.53 11.76
N GLY A 170 0.93 11.83 10.62
CA GLY A 170 1.83 12.16 9.51
C GLY A 170 1.55 13.55 8.92
N GLU A 171 0.28 13.91 8.75
CA GLU A 171 -0.11 15.25 8.29
C GLU A 171 0.33 16.34 9.28
N ALA A 172 0.20 16.09 10.60
CA ALA A 172 0.69 16.99 11.63
C ALA A 172 2.21 17.19 11.54
N PHE A 173 2.96 16.11 11.30
CA PHE A 173 4.42 16.18 11.06
C PHE A 173 4.74 17.01 9.82
N ASP A 174 4.03 16.83 8.72
CA ASP A 174 4.25 17.60 7.48
C ASP A 174 3.95 19.08 7.67
N LYS A 175 2.87 19.44 8.39
CA LYS A 175 2.53 20.83 8.71
C LYS A 175 3.58 21.48 9.58
N VAL A 176 4.05 20.80 10.63
CA VAL A 176 5.09 21.30 11.52
C VAL A 176 6.42 21.46 10.80
N ALA A 177 6.83 20.47 9.99
CA ALA A 177 8.05 20.55 9.19
C ALA A 177 8.02 21.74 8.23
N ARG A 178 6.89 21.95 7.56
CA ARG A 178 6.69 23.09 6.67
C ARG A 178 6.81 24.42 7.42
N PHE A 179 6.21 24.52 8.60
CA PHE A 179 6.31 25.70 9.46
C PHE A 179 7.76 25.99 9.89
N LEU A 180 8.55 24.94 10.14
CA LEU A 180 9.95 25.02 10.52
C LEU A 180 10.91 25.17 9.32
N GLY A 181 10.42 25.11 8.08
CA GLY A 181 11.25 25.20 6.88
C GLY A 181 12.08 23.95 6.58
N LEU A 182 11.68 22.77 7.11
CA LEU A 182 12.41 21.51 6.97
C LEU A 182 12.07 20.74 5.66
N GLY A 183 11.07 21.20 4.91
CA GLY A 183 10.67 20.58 3.64
C GLY A 183 9.61 19.49 3.78
N TYR A 184 9.55 18.59 2.77
CA TYR A 184 8.60 17.49 2.64
C TYR A 184 9.34 16.22 2.18
N PRO A 185 9.01 15.01 2.68
CA PRO A 185 8.05 14.70 3.75
C PRO A 185 8.57 15.11 5.15
N GLY A 186 7.66 15.56 6.00
CA GLY A 186 8.00 16.15 7.31
C GLY A 186 8.36 15.12 8.38
N GLY A 187 7.77 13.95 8.35
CA GLY A 187 8.02 12.91 9.35
C GLY A 187 9.51 12.59 9.50
N PRO A 188 10.19 12.09 8.43
CA PRO A 188 11.62 11.79 8.48
C PRO A 188 12.48 12.99 8.85
N ALA A 189 12.15 14.20 8.34
CA ALA A 189 12.92 15.40 8.62
C ALA A 189 12.90 15.80 10.10
N ILE A 190 11.75 15.65 10.77
CA ILE A 190 11.61 15.95 12.21
C ILE A 190 12.26 14.85 13.05
N GLU A 191 12.13 13.58 12.66
CA GLU A 191 12.69 12.46 13.40
C GLU A 191 14.22 12.46 13.38
N ILE A 192 14.85 12.78 12.25
CA ILE A 192 16.31 12.96 12.15
C ILE A 192 16.76 14.09 13.10
N GLY A 193 16.03 15.21 13.16
CA GLY A 193 16.31 16.29 14.11
C GLY A 193 16.30 15.82 15.56
N ARG A 194 15.38 14.91 15.92
CA ARG A 194 15.30 14.33 17.28
C ARG A 194 16.50 13.44 17.63
N ALA A 195 17.12 12.78 16.65
CA ALA A 195 18.26 11.90 16.88
C ALA A 195 19.58 12.66 17.18
N HIS A 196 19.59 13.98 16.99
CA HIS A 196 20.77 14.84 17.17
C HIS A 196 20.69 15.80 18.39
N VAL A 197 19.72 15.58 19.31
CA VAL A 197 19.57 16.38 20.54
C VAL A 197 20.07 15.64 21.77
#